data_4a3734072ba3b517575e3bbedd26197b
#
_entry.id   4a3734072ba3b517575e3bbedd26197b
#
_cell.length_a   1.000
_cell.length_b   1.000
_cell.length_c   1.000
_cell.angle_alpha   90.00
_cell.angle_beta   90.00
_cell.angle_gamma   90.00
#
_symmetry.space_group_name_H-M   'P 1'
#
loop_
_entity.id
_entity.type
_entity.pdbx_description
1 polymer ?
#
loop_
_entity_poly.entity_id
_entity_poly.type
_entity_poly.pdbx_seq_one_letter_code
_entity_poly.pdbx_strand_id
1 'polypeptide(L)'
;MPEHLRALVVILAAATMVFMVARKPVLSVAMDPVTYARRRNLWFAVTLSAFLAHNFWVYMLLTSVLVLVHLRRDPHPLSIYVLLIAAVPGFDLPVPGLGVVNYFFYINHIRLLNLVILLPLAVRIMAASGQDQHRRRPIADYFIIPFLLYSLLVHALNEESPTGLMRWAFYLTVDMWVPYYVFSRWLRGRKQFQDLLATLVLALTTVAIFAVAENVRGWLLFESLRYPLGVGPPPMMLYQFRQDGGALRSLVTVGSPIALGYLLMIGLACYFGLQSSIRPRWAAWGCGLALFAGLIAAMSRGPWVGAMAMLLVWTCTGPGVGKRLAWLIGGGGGLLVLVLVSPLGSTVIDHLPFVGTVESGNVEYRQRLLEVSMVVFWQSPLFGTYDYLLDPLLQQMRQGQGIIDMVNTYLQIALPYGGLGLFFFVMSFLSVMWGIWRARQGVVSRDPQSERIGRALFAAIIGVLVTIATVSSISLIPTMYWLLLGAGAAFGAYFPGAAARAGRESPSNNPLRVGPMSAAP
;
A
#
# COMPACT_ATOMS: atom_id res chain seq x y z
N MET A 1 -34.61 10.16 -3.47
CA MET A 1 -33.65 9.06 -3.61
C MET A 1 -32.71 9.10 -2.40
N PRO A 2 -32.53 8.02 -1.66
CA PRO A 2 -31.59 7.96 -0.52
C PRO A 2 -30.17 8.38 -0.92
N GLU A 3 -29.42 8.96 0.02
CA GLU A 3 -28.11 9.54 -0.27
C GLU A 3 -27.10 8.50 -0.79
N HIS A 4 -27.05 7.33 -0.19
CA HIS A 4 -26.18 6.24 -0.64
C HIS A 4 -26.46 5.80 -2.10
N LEU A 5 -27.73 5.83 -2.56
CA LEU A 5 -28.05 5.51 -3.95
C LEU A 5 -27.67 6.64 -4.91
N ARG A 6 -27.72 7.92 -4.48
CA ARG A 6 -27.16 9.03 -5.29
C ARG A 6 -25.65 8.91 -5.42
N ALA A 7 -24.97 8.60 -4.32
CA ALA A 7 -23.53 8.35 -4.32
C ALA A 7 -23.18 7.17 -5.25
N LEU A 8 -23.94 6.06 -5.18
CA LEU A 8 -23.75 4.91 -6.06
C LEU A 8 -23.81 5.30 -7.53
N VAL A 9 -24.78 6.11 -7.95
CA VAL A 9 -24.89 6.56 -9.36
C VAL A 9 -23.63 7.32 -9.79
N VAL A 10 -23.14 8.23 -8.95
CA VAL A 10 -21.92 9.00 -9.25
C VAL A 10 -20.69 8.08 -9.32
N ILE A 11 -20.56 7.17 -8.36
CA ILE A 11 -19.47 6.17 -8.31
C ILE A 11 -19.48 5.29 -9.56
N LEU A 12 -20.64 4.74 -9.94
CA LEU A 12 -20.78 3.88 -11.13
C LEU A 12 -20.48 4.64 -12.41
N ALA A 13 -20.96 5.89 -12.54
CA ALA A 13 -20.70 6.72 -13.72
C ALA A 13 -19.21 7.02 -13.87
N ALA A 14 -18.57 7.52 -12.81
CA ALA A 14 -17.14 7.84 -12.81
C ALA A 14 -16.27 6.58 -13.02
N ALA A 15 -16.57 5.48 -12.34
CA ALA A 15 -15.86 4.22 -12.54
C ALA A 15 -16.02 3.68 -13.96
N THR A 16 -17.23 3.75 -14.53
CA THR A 16 -17.47 3.32 -15.93
C THR A 16 -16.58 4.11 -16.88
N MET A 17 -16.50 5.43 -16.71
CA MET A 17 -15.63 6.28 -17.53
C MET A 17 -14.16 5.89 -17.38
N VAL A 18 -13.69 5.70 -16.13
CA VAL A 18 -12.30 5.27 -15.87
C VAL A 18 -12.02 3.92 -16.53
N PHE A 19 -12.86 2.90 -16.30
CA PHE A 19 -12.66 1.57 -16.89
C PHE A 19 -12.76 1.56 -18.42
N MET A 20 -13.60 2.41 -19.03
CA MET A 20 -13.64 2.55 -20.49
C MET A 20 -12.35 3.15 -21.06
N VAL A 21 -11.88 4.25 -20.47
CA VAL A 21 -10.64 4.94 -20.89
C VAL A 21 -9.41 4.07 -20.62
N ALA A 22 -9.35 3.40 -19.46
CA ALA A 22 -8.22 2.56 -19.05
C ALA A 22 -8.11 1.23 -19.82
N ARG A 23 -9.13 0.81 -20.57
CA ARG A 23 -9.13 -0.48 -21.28
C ARG A 23 -7.90 -0.65 -22.19
N LYS A 24 -7.71 0.26 -23.16
CA LYS A 24 -6.56 0.18 -24.09
C LYS A 24 -5.21 0.27 -23.36
N PRO A 25 -4.99 1.22 -22.43
CA PRO A 25 -3.78 1.29 -21.61
C PRO A 25 -3.43 0.00 -20.88
N VAL A 26 -4.37 -0.58 -20.16
CA VAL A 26 -4.15 -1.79 -19.34
C VAL A 26 -3.84 -3.00 -20.24
N LEU A 27 -4.58 -3.18 -21.34
CA LEU A 27 -4.32 -4.24 -22.31
C LEU A 27 -2.94 -4.12 -22.96
N SER A 28 -2.41 -2.90 -23.12
CA SER A 28 -1.08 -2.69 -23.70
C SER A 28 0.07 -3.10 -22.77
N VAL A 29 -0.18 -3.20 -21.46
CA VAL A 29 0.86 -3.51 -20.46
C VAL A 29 1.00 -5.01 -20.20
N ALA A 30 -0.08 -5.71 -19.83
CA ALA A 30 0.06 -7.07 -19.33
C ALA A 30 -1.22 -7.92 -19.33
N MET A 31 -2.37 -7.39 -19.71
CA MET A 31 -3.67 -8.05 -19.48
C MET A 31 -4.36 -8.40 -20.80
N ASP A 32 -5.02 -9.55 -20.86
CA ASP A 32 -5.89 -9.91 -21.98
C ASP A 32 -7.32 -9.32 -21.82
N PRO A 33 -8.08 -9.17 -22.93
CA PRO A 33 -9.39 -8.54 -22.89
C PRO A 33 -10.42 -9.26 -22.01
N VAL A 34 -10.34 -10.59 -21.89
CA VAL A 34 -11.26 -11.41 -21.12
C VAL A 34 -11.01 -11.21 -19.62
N THR A 35 -9.75 -11.28 -19.19
CA THR A 35 -9.34 -11.02 -17.81
C THR A 35 -9.70 -9.60 -17.39
N TYR A 36 -9.47 -8.61 -18.27
CA TYR A 36 -9.87 -7.22 -18.00
C TYR A 36 -11.37 -7.10 -17.75
N ALA A 37 -12.20 -7.67 -18.63
CA ALA A 37 -13.65 -7.61 -18.50
C ALA A 37 -14.14 -8.31 -17.21
N ARG A 38 -13.56 -9.47 -16.87
CA ARG A 38 -13.87 -10.18 -15.62
C ARG A 38 -13.56 -9.36 -14.38
N ARG A 39 -12.36 -8.78 -14.30
CA ARG A 39 -11.92 -7.94 -13.17
C ARG A 39 -12.78 -6.67 -13.05
N ARG A 40 -13.05 -6.00 -14.16
CA ARG A 40 -13.97 -4.86 -14.19
C ARG A 40 -15.35 -5.25 -13.64
N ASN A 41 -15.94 -6.34 -14.15
CA ASN A 41 -17.27 -6.78 -13.73
C ASN A 41 -17.28 -7.19 -12.25
N LEU A 42 -16.21 -7.81 -11.76
CA LEU A 42 -16.05 -8.13 -10.34
C LEU A 42 -16.02 -6.86 -9.47
N TRP A 43 -15.26 -5.83 -9.89
CA TRP A 43 -15.20 -4.56 -9.17
C TRP A 43 -16.61 -3.94 -9.06
N PHE A 44 -17.35 -3.87 -10.16
CA PHE A 44 -18.74 -3.39 -10.15
C PHE A 44 -19.66 -4.25 -9.29
N ALA A 45 -19.56 -5.57 -9.36
CA ALA A 45 -20.39 -6.48 -8.59
C ALA A 45 -20.15 -6.34 -7.08
N VAL A 46 -18.88 -6.19 -6.64
CA VAL A 46 -18.52 -5.97 -5.24
C VAL A 46 -19.01 -4.60 -4.76
N THR A 47 -18.84 -3.55 -5.56
CA THR A 47 -19.37 -2.22 -5.23
C THR A 47 -20.89 -2.22 -5.14
N LEU A 48 -21.59 -2.83 -6.10
CA LEU A 48 -23.05 -2.97 -6.06
C LEU A 48 -23.51 -3.77 -4.84
N SER A 49 -22.82 -4.88 -4.51
CA SER A 49 -23.17 -5.67 -3.34
C SER A 49 -23.05 -4.86 -2.04
N ALA A 50 -22.06 -3.97 -1.91
CA ALA A 50 -21.91 -3.12 -0.77
C ALA A 50 -23.07 -2.12 -0.61
N PHE A 51 -23.51 -1.49 -1.70
CA PHE A 51 -24.58 -0.49 -1.67
C PHE A 51 -25.99 -1.06 -1.61
N LEU A 52 -26.20 -2.30 -2.07
CA LEU A 52 -27.54 -2.91 -2.18
C LEU A 52 -27.82 -3.99 -1.13
N ALA A 53 -26.82 -4.45 -0.38
CA ALA A 53 -27.00 -5.55 0.59
C ALA A 53 -27.85 -5.16 1.81
N HIS A 54 -27.95 -3.87 2.17
CA HIS A 54 -28.65 -3.34 3.34
C HIS A 54 -28.32 -4.06 4.67
N ASN A 55 -27.24 -4.81 4.71
CA ASN A 55 -26.72 -5.51 5.88
C ASN A 55 -25.24 -5.85 5.65
N PHE A 56 -24.41 -5.56 6.66
CA PHE A 56 -22.97 -5.79 6.57
C PHE A 56 -22.60 -7.26 6.36
N TRP A 57 -23.26 -8.19 7.04
CA TRP A 57 -22.95 -9.62 6.94
C TRP A 57 -23.35 -10.20 5.59
N VAL A 58 -24.50 -9.76 5.05
CA VAL A 58 -24.95 -10.13 3.69
C VAL A 58 -23.95 -9.62 2.66
N TYR A 59 -23.50 -8.37 2.79
CA TYR A 59 -22.44 -7.81 1.94
C TYR A 59 -21.16 -8.65 1.99
N MET A 60 -20.69 -9.01 3.20
CA MET A 60 -19.48 -9.82 3.40
C MET A 60 -19.62 -11.20 2.74
N LEU A 61 -20.77 -11.85 2.90
CA LEU A 61 -21.06 -13.15 2.28
C LEU A 61 -21.08 -13.05 0.75
N LEU A 62 -21.82 -12.10 0.19
CA LEU A 62 -21.89 -11.89 -1.25
C LEU A 62 -20.52 -11.60 -1.85
N THR A 63 -19.74 -10.73 -1.22
CA THR A 63 -18.38 -10.41 -1.66
C THR A 63 -17.48 -11.65 -1.61
N SER A 64 -17.56 -12.47 -0.57
CA SER A 64 -16.79 -13.71 -0.45
C SER A 64 -17.11 -14.67 -1.60
N VAL A 65 -18.40 -14.89 -1.90
CA VAL A 65 -18.83 -15.76 -3.00
C VAL A 65 -18.36 -15.22 -4.35
N LEU A 66 -18.56 -13.92 -4.61
CA LEU A 66 -18.12 -13.28 -5.85
C LEU A 66 -16.61 -13.43 -6.06
N VAL A 67 -15.82 -13.17 -5.01
CA VAL A 67 -14.37 -13.29 -5.07
C VAL A 67 -13.94 -14.73 -5.31
N LEU A 68 -14.48 -15.72 -4.57
CA LEU A 68 -14.13 -17.13 -4.73
C LEU A 68 -14.44 -17.68 -6.13
N VAL A 69 -15.58 -17.28 -6.72
CA VAL A 69 -15.94 -17.66 -8.09
C VAL A 69 -14.95 -17.09 -9.12
N HIS A 70 -14.55 -15.82 -8.96
CA HIS A 70 -13.62 -15.18 -9.88
C HIS A 70 -12.18 -15.65 -9.69
N LEU A 71 -11.79 -15.95 -8.46
CA LEU A 71 -10.45 -16.44 -8.12
C LEU A 71 -10.08 -17.74 -8.83
N ARG A 72 -11.07 -18.63 -9.03
CA ARG A 72 -10.88 -19.90 -9.77
C ARG A 72 -10.59 -19.70 -11.26
N ARG A 73 -10.93 -18.54 -11.82
CA ARG A 73 -10.88 -18.23 -13.26
C ARG A 73 -9.81 -17.20 -13.63
N ASP A 74 -9.16 -16.58 -12.64
CA ASP A 74 -8.14 -15.56 -12.89
C ASP A 74 -6.73 -16.16 -12.70
N PRO A 75 -5.82 -15.97 -13.67
CA PRO A 75 -4.46 -16.50 -13.58
C PRO A 75 -3.61 -15.81 -12.50
N HIS A 76 -4.01 -14.61 -12.06
CA HIS A 76 -3.25 -13.77 -11.14
C HIS A 76 -4.08 -13.31 -9.94
N PRO A 77 -4.28 -14.18 -8.92
CA PRO A 77 -5.14 -13.90 -7.77
C PRO A 77 -4.73 -12.65 -6.98
N LEU A 78 -3.44 -12.32 -6.91
CA LEU A 78 -2.97 -11.11 -6.21
C LEU A 78 -3.44 -9.83 -6.91
N SER A 79 -3.69 -9.87 -8.21
CA SER A 79 -4.23 -8.73 -8.94
C SER A 79 -5.71 -8.50 -8.61
N ILE A 80 -6.49 -9.54 -8.35
CA ILE A 80 -7.86 -9.40 -7.80
C ILE A 80 -7.79 -8.73 -6.42
N TYR A 81 -6.87 -9.16 -5.56
CA TYR A 81 -6.69 -8.58 -4.24
C TYR A 81 -6.42 -7.08 -4.30
N VAL A 82 -5.42 -6.64 -5.09
CA VAL A 82 -5.07 -5.20 -5.18
C VAL A 82 -6.13 -4.37 -5.92
N LEU A 83 -6.96 -4.99 -6.77
CA LEU A 83 -8.09 -4.33 -7.40
C LEU A 83 -9.17 -3.97 -6.38
N LEU A 84 -9.44 -4.89 -5.46
CA LEU A 84 -10.56 -4.78 -4.52
C LEU A 84 -10.19 -4.12 -3.20
N ILE A 85 -8.90 -4.03 -2.84
CA ILE A 85 -8.45 -3.52 -1.52
C ILE A 85 -8.97 -2.12 -1.20
N ALA A 86 -9.21 -1.31 -2.22
CA ALA A 86 -9.75 0.05 -2.10
C ALA A 86 -11.08 0.22 -2.85
N ALA A 87 -11.83 -0.86 -3.12
CA ALA A 87 -13.11 -0.79 -3.82
C ALA A 87 -14.28 -0.39 -2.90
N VAL A 88 -14.20 -0.77 -1.62
CA VAL A 88 -15.24 -0.53 -0.61
C VAL A 88 -14.58 -0.11 0.70
N PRO A 89 -15.20 0.79 1.49
CA PRO A 89 -14.66 1.19 2.78
C PRO A 89 -14.45 0.02 3.75
N GLY A 90 -13.34 0.07 4.48
CA GLY A 90 -13.01 -0.91 5.50
C GLY A 90 -13.69 -0.60 6.84
N PHE A 91 -15.02 -0.65 6.90
CA PHE A 91 -15.74 -0.49 8.17
C PHE A 91 -15.46 -1.68 9.07
N ASP A 92 -15.02 -1.42 10.30
CA ASP A 92 -14.77 -2.44 11.31
C ASP A 92 -16.06 -2.78 12.07
N LEU A 93 -16.46 -4.07 12.03
CA LEU A 93 -17.52 -4.60 12.89
C LEU A 93 -16.99 -5.78 13.73
N PRO A 94 -17.39 -5.87 15.00
CA PRO A 94 -17.03 -7.00 15.83
C PRO A 94 -17.77 -8.27 15.38
N VAL A 95 -17.05 -9.36 15.22
CA VAL A 95 -17.64 -10.70 15.06
C VAL A 95 -18.16 -11.12 16.44
N PRO A 96 -19.48 -11.37 16.59
CA PRO A 96 -20.06 -11.73 17.89
C PRO A 96 -19.34 -12.92 18.53
N GLY A 97 -19.05 -12.79 19.81
CA GLY A 97 -18.48 -13.87 20.61
C GLY A 97 -19.55 -14.84 21.13
N LEU A 98 -19.13 -15.80 21.92
CA LEU A 98 -19.97 -16.81 22.55
C LEU A 98 -19.72 -16.83 24.07
N GLY A 99 -20.79 -16.87 24.85
CA GLY A 99 -20.72 -16.93 26.30
C GLY A 99 -20.04 -15.72 26.94
N VAL A 100 -18.91 -15.93 27.60
CA VAL A 100 -18.14 -14.88 28.30
C VAL A 100 -17.28 -14.02 27.35
N VAL A 101 -17.16 -14.42 26.09
CA VAL A 101 -16.41 -13.67 25.08
C VAL A 101 -17.34 -12.72 24.35
N ASN A 102 -17.21 -11.41 24.58
CA ASN A 102 -18.05 -10.40 23.95
C ASN A 102 -17.93 -10.36 22.43
N TYR A 103 -16.72 -10.49 21.90
CA TYR A 103 -16.45 -10.59 20.46
C TYR A 103 -15.14 -11.36 20.21
N PHE A 104 -15.05 -12.03 19.05
CA PHE A 104 -13.83 -12.74 18.67
C PHE A 104 -12.76 -11.79 18.12
N PHE A 105 -13.07 -11.06 17.06
CA PHE A 105 -12.20 -10.07 16.41
C PHE A 105 -13.05 -9.08 15.60
N TYR A 106 -12.44 -7.97 15.20
CA TYR A 106 -13.07 -7.06 14.25
C TYR A 106 -12.81 -7.52 12.83
N ILE A 107 -13.85 -7.56 11.99
CA ILE A 107 -13.76 -7.85 10.57
C ILE A 107 -14.11 -6.61 9.76
N ASN A 108 -13.40 -6.43 8.64
CA ASN A 108 -13.66 -5.39 7.66
C ASN A 108 -13.40 -5.93 6.24
N HIS A 109 -13.64 -5.11 5.23
CA HIS A 109 -13.44 -5.49 3.84
C HIS A 109 -12.01 -6.01 3.55
N ILE A 110 -10.98 -5.37 4.11
CA ILE A 110 -9.57 -5.76 3.89
C ILE A 110 -9.27 -7.12 4.51
N ARG A 111 -9.68 -7.34 5.75
CA ARG A 111 -9.52 -8.65 6.44
C ARG A 111 -10.31 -9.75 5.74
N LEU A 112 -11.50 -9.42 5.21
CA LEU A 112 -12.23 -10.36 4.35
C LEU A 112 -11.39 -10.80 3.16
N LEU A 113 -10.80 -9.87 2.43
CA LEU A 113 -9.92 -10.20 1.29
C LEU A 113 -8.69 -10.99 1.73
N ASN A 114 -8.09 -10.66 2.87
CA ASN A 114 -6.98 -11.43 3.44
C ASN A 114 -7.38 -12.88 3.72
N LEU A 115 -8.56 -13.10 4.30
CA LEU A 115 -9.08 -14.43 4.63
C LEU A 115 -9.50 -15.22 3.38
N VAL A 116 -10.15 -14.58 2.43
CA VAL A 116 -10.75 -15.25 1.26
C VAL A 116 -9.74 -15.45 0.12
N ILE A 117 -8.78 -14.54 -0.05
CA ILE A 117 -7.79 -14.61 -1.14
C ILE A 117 -6.43 -15.06 -0.61
N LEU A 118 -5.87 -14.30 0.34
CA LEU A 118 -4.47 -14.50 0.72
C LEU A 118 -4.26 -15.73 1.61
N LEU A 119 -5.12 -15.99 2.58
CA LEU A 119 -4.97 -17.14 3.47
C LEU A 119 -5.01 -18.49 2.72
N PRO A 120 -5.95 -18.75 1.81
CA PRO A 120 -5.93 -19.98 1.00
C PRO A 120 -4.68 -20.09 0.11
N LEU A 121 -4.17 -18.96 -0.41
CA LEU A 121 -2.92 -18.94 -1.15
C LEU A 121 -1.71 -19.25 -0.24
N ALA A 122 -1.68 -18.73 0.98
CA ALA A 122 -0.65 -19.04 1.95
C ALA A 122 -0.61 -20.53 2.26
N VAL A 123 -1.76 -21.15 2.52
CA VAL A 123 -1.88 -22.60 2.76
C VAL A 123 -1.38 -23.39 1.55
N ARG A 124 -1.78 -23.02 0.34
CA ARG A 124 -1.28 -23.67 -0.91
C ARG A 124 0.22 -23.56 -1.06
N ILE A 125 0.80 -22.39 -0.75
CA ILE A 125 2.25 -22.17 -0.82
C ILE A 125 2.96 -23.04 0.22
N MET A 126 2.45 -23.14 1.44
CA MET A 126 3.03 -23.98 2.50
C MET A 126 2.97 -25.47 2.13
N ALA A 127 1.84 -25.94 1.63
CA ALA A 127 1.68 -27.33 1.18
C ALA A 127 2.63 -27.70 0.03
N ALA A 128 2.84 -26.77 -0.92
CA ALA A 128 3.76 -26.97 -2.05
C ALA A 128 5.25 -26.83 -1.67
N SER A 129 5.58 -26.21 -0.53
CA SER A 129 6.97 -25.93 -0.14
C SER A 129 7.78 -27.19 0.18
N GLY A 130 7.13 -28.32 0.50
CA GLY A 130 7.80 -29.62 0.71
C GLY A 130 8.40 -30.23 -0.56
N GLN A 131 7.95 -29.81 -1.76
CA GLN A 131 8.40 -30.36 -3.04
C GLN A 131 9.45 -29.51 -3.76
N ASP A 132 9.59 -28.24 -3.38
CA ASP A 132 10.41 -27.25 -4.10
C ASP A 132 11.70 -26.92 -3.28
N GLN A 133 12.65 -27.87 -3.22
CA GLN A 133 13.92 -27.74 -2.46
C GLN A 133 14.81 -26.57 -2.91
N HIS A 134 14.55 -25.95 -4.06
CA HIS A 134 15.35 -24.85 -4.64
C HIS A 134 14.82 -23.46 -4.30
N ARG A 135 13.82 -23.34 -3.45
CA ARG A 135 13.20 -22.06 -3.10
C ARG A 135 14.08 -21.30 -2.11
N ARG A 136 14.82 -20.31 -2.61
CA ARG A 136 15.58 -19.39 -1.77
C ARG A 136 14.62 -18.59 -0.88
N ARG A 137 14.82 -18.67 0.43
CA ARG A 137 14.11 -17.82 1.39
C ARG A 137 14.56 -16.38 1.19
N PRO A 138 13.63 -15.39 1.11
CA PRO A 138 14.00 -13.98 1.10
C PRO A 138 14.81 -13.62 2.36
N ILE A 139 15.85 -12.80 2.21
CA ILE A 139 16.65 -12.33 3.36
C ILE A 139 15.77 -11.61 4.39
N ALA A 140 14.73 -10.94 3.94
CA ALA A 140 13.79 -10.24 4.80
C ALA A 140 13.09 -11.14 5.85
N ASP A 141 12.94 -12.45 5.57
CA ASP A 141 12.35 -13.38 6.53
C ASP A 141 13.12 -13.43 7.86
N TYR A 142 14.46 -13.24 7.82
CA TYR A 142 15.31 -13.25 9.00
C TYR A 142 15.07 -12.05 9.94
N PHE A 143 14.35 -11.04 9.49
CA PHE A 143 13.98 -9.86 10.28
C PHE A 143 12.49 -9.78 10.55
N ILE A 144 11.65 -10.08 9.56
CA ILE A 144 10.20 -10.01 9.67
C ILE A 144 9.66 -11.07 10.63
N ILE A 145 10.13 -12.32 10.51
CA ILE A 145 9.66 -13.40 11.39
C ILE A 145 10.03 -13.12 12.85
N PRO A 146 11.30 -12.79 13.21
CA PRO A 146 11.63 -12.38 14.56
C PRO A 146 10.85 -11.18 15.06
N PHE A 147 10.59 -10.15 14.22
CA PHE A 147 9.74 -9.02 14.59
C PHE A 147 8.34 -9.46 15.03
N LEU A 148 7.69 -10.30 14.22
CA LEU A 148 6.34 -10.78 14.52
C LEU A 148 6.31 -11.70 15.76
N LEU A 149 7.29 -12.59 15.90
CA LEU A 149 7.40 -13.47 17.08
C LEU A 149 7.70 -12.66 18.34
N TYR A 150 8.57 -11.67 18.25
CA TYR A 150 8.88 -10.78 19.38
C TYR A 150 7.66 -9.94 19.78
N SER A 151 6.93 -9.38 18.80
CA SER A 151 5.67 -8.68 19.09
C SER A 151 4.64 -9.58 19.77
N LEU A 152 4.52 -10.84 19.32
CA LEU A 152 3.63 -11.81 19.96
C LEU A 152 4.10 -12.16 21.39
N LEU A 153 5.40 -12.31 21.60
CA LEU A 153 5.97 -12.59 22.92
C LEU A 153 5.70 -11.44 23.90
N VAL A 154 5.93 -10.19 23.47
CA VAL A 154 5.65 -9.02 24.33
C VAL A 154 4.18 -8.99 24.75
N HIS A 155 3.25 -9.25 23.83
CA HIS A 155 1.82 -9.34 24.18
C HIS A 155 1.51 -10.54 25.08
N ALA A 156 2.13 -11.69 24.84
CA ALA A 156 1.91 -12.88 25.67
C ALA A 156 2.38 -12.72 27.13
N LEU A 157 3.39 -11.86 27.35
CA LEU A 157 3.92 -11.59 28.69
C LEU A 157 3.17 -10.49 29.45
N ASN A 158 2.46 -9.59 28.76
CA ASN A 158 1.86 -8.40 29.36
C ASN A 158 0.33 -8.36 29.25
N GLU A 159 -0.28 -9.08 28.30
CA GLU A 159 -1.74 -9.11 28.12
C GLU A 159 -2.39 -10.06 29.13
N GLU A 160 -3.18 -9.52 30.02
CA GLU A 160 -3.86 -10.32 31.06
C GLU A 160 -5.00 -11.19 30.50
N SER A 161 -5.57 -10.80 29.34
CA SER A 161 -6.70 -11.49 28.74
C SER A 161 -6.26 -12.52 27.69
N PRO A 162 -6.54 -13.82 27.85
CA PRO A 162 -6.30 -14.82 26.81
C PRO A 162 -6.98 -14.48 25.48
N THR A 163 -8.15 -13.85 25.53
CA THR A 163 -8.88 -13.40 24.33
C THR A 163 -8.20 -12.22 23.66
N GLY A 164 -7.56 -11.34 24.42
CA GLY A 164 -6.72 -10.24 23.91
C GLY A 164 -5.53 -10.77 23.13
N LEU A 165 -4.80 -11.72 23.71
CA LEU A 165 -3.68 -12.37 23.05
C LEU A 165 -4.10 -13.11 21.76
N MET A 166 -5.21 -13.86 21.78
CA MET A 166 -5.74 -14.52 20.58
C MET A 166 -6.08 -13.51 19.46
N ARG A 167 -6.70 -12.38 19.80
CA ARG A 167 -7.00 -11.31 18.84
C ARG A 167 -5.73 -10.72 18.26
N TRP A 168 -4.73 -10.45 19.09
CA TRP A 168 -3.45 -9.94 18.64
C TRP A 168 -2.75 -10.91 17.69
N ALA A 169 -2.69 -12.20 18.06
CA ALA A 169 -2.15 -13.24 17.20
C ALA A 169 -2.88 -13.35 15.86
N PHE A 170 -4.21 -13.22 15.87
CA PHE A 170 -5.02 -13.17 14.66
C PHE A 170 -4.66 -11.97 13.78
N TYR A 171 -4.57 -10.76 14.34
CA TYR A 171 -4.22 -9.56 13.57
C TYR A 171 -2.79 -9.61 13.04
N LEU A 172 -1.82 -10.06 13.84
CA LEU A 172 -0.44 -10.28 13.38
C LEU A 172 -0.40 -11.24 12.19
N THR A 173 -1.16 -12.32 12.26
CA THR A 173 -1.20 -13.33 11.20
C THR A 173 -1.89 -12.80 9.96
N VAL A 174 -3.11 -12.30 10.08
CA VAL A 174 -3.98 -11.96 8.95
C VAL A 174 -3.60 -10.63 8.30
N ASP A 175 -3.24 -9.62 9.09
CA ASP A 175 -3.01 -8.26 8.57
C ASP A 175 -1.53 -7.99 8.24
N MET A 176 -0.58 -8.78 8.78
CA MET A 176 0.86 -8.56 8.59
C MET A 176 1.55 -9.75 7.92
N TRP A 177 1.56 -10.93 8.56
CA TRP A 177 2.29 -12.08 8.06
C TRP A 177 1.76 -12.61 6.73
N VAL A 178 0.44 -12.84 6.60
CA VAL A 178 -0.17 -13.42 5.40
C VAL A 178 0.05 -12.54 4.16
N PRO A 179 -0.19 -11.21 4.17
CA PRO A 179 0.14 -10.33 3.06
C PRO A 179 1.61 -10.41 2.65
N TYR A 180 2.54 -10.27 3.60
CA TYR A 180 3.96 -10.40 3.30
C TYR A 180 4.32 -11.77 2.73
N TYR A 181 3.87 -12.85 3.40
CA TYR A 181 4.21 -14.23 3.04
C TYR A 181 3.76 -14.58 1.63
N VAL A 182 2.52 -14.26 1.28
CA VAL A 182 1.96 -14.60 -0.03
C VAL A 182 2.63 -13.77 -1.14
N PHE A 183 2.74 -12.46 -0.96
CA PHE A 183 3.35 -11.59 -1.98
C PHE A 183 4.81 -11.93 -2.21
N SER A 184 5.57 -12.28 -1.17
CA SER A 184 6.99 -12.64 -1.29
C SER A 184 7.23 -13.99 -1.97
N ARG A 185 6.22 -14.86 -2.07
CA ARG A 185 6.38 -16.21 -2.61
C ARG A 185 5.58 -16.49 -3.87
N TRP A 186 4.52 -15.75 -4.11
CA TRP A 186 3.67 -15.95 -5.30
C TRP A 186 4.25 -15.30 -6.55
N LEU A 187 4.81 -14.11 -6.43
CA LEU A 187 5.32 -13.33 -7.56
C LEU A 187 6.64 -13.92 -8.08
N ARG A 188 6.62 -14.49 -9.30
CA ARG A 188 7.76 -15.22 -9.87
C ARG A 188 8.18 -14.78 -11.27
N GLY A 189 7.66 -13.68 -11.80
CA GLY A 189 7.99 -13.27 -13.16
C GLY A 189 7.55 -11.89 -13.53
N ARG A 190 8.21 -11.31 -14.54
CA ARG A 190 7.93 -9.95 -15.03
C ARG A 190 6.44 -9.74 -15.33
N LYS A 191 5.80 -10.69 -16.04
CA LYS A 191 4.37 -10.58 -16.40
C LYS A 191 3.47 -10.46 -15.17
N GLN A 192 3.76 -11.23 -14.10
CA GLN A 192 2.97 -11.16 -12.87
C GLN A 192 3.14 -9.81 -12.17
N PHE A 193 4.37 -9.26 -12.12
CA PHE A 193 4.60 -7.91 -11.59
C PHE A 193 3.91 -6.85 -12.44
N GLN A 194 4.00 -6.93 -13.76
CA GLN A 194 3.32 -5.97 -14.65
C GLN A 194 1.80 -6.01 -14.47
N ASP A 195 1.20 -7.20 -14.40
CA ASP A 195 -0.22 -7.37 -14.19
C ASP A 195 -0.67 -6.84 -12.82
N LEU A 196 0.08 -7.18 -11.75
CA LEU A 196 -0.16 -6.68 -10.40
C LEU A 196 -0.12 -5.15 -10.35
N LEU A 197 0.97 -4.55 -10.84
CA LEU A 197 1.16 -3.11 -10.80
C LEU A 197 0.15 -2.37 -11.69
N ALA A 198 -0.16 -2.91 -12.89
CA ALA A 198 -1.15 -2.32 -13.78
C ALA A 198 -2.55 -2.34 -13.15
N THR A 199 -2.90 -3.42 -12.46
CA THR A 199 -4.16 -3.53 -11.75
C THR A 199 -4.23 -2.60 -10.54
N LEU A 200 -3.14 -2.48 -9.77
CA LEU A 200 -3.06 -1.54 -8.65
C LEU A 200 -3.16 -0.08 -9.14
N VAL A 201 -2.44 0.28 -10.21
CA VAL A 201 -2.53 1.61 -10.82
C VAL A 201 -3.95 1.91 -11.31
N LEU A 202 -4.64 0.94 -11.93
CA LEU A 202 -6.04 1.09 -12.34
C LEU A 202 -6.96 1.34 -11.14
N ALA A 203 -6.85 0.53 -10.08
CA ALA A 203 -7.64 0.70 -8.86
C ALA A 203 -7.41 2.07 -8.21
N LEU A 204 -6.14 2.47 -8.06
CA LEU A 204 -5.80 3.74 -7.42
C LEU A 204 -6.10 4.97 -8.31
N THR A 205 -6.08 4.82 -9.64
CA THR A 205 -6.57 5.89 -10.55
C THR A 205 -8.08 6.09 -10.36
N THR A 206 -8.85 5.02 -10.17
CA THR A 206 -10.29 5.10 -9.87
C THR A 206 -10.52 5.82 -8.54
N VAL A 207 -9.78 5.45 -7.49
CA VAL A 207 -9.82 6.11 -6.19
C VAL A 207 -9.40 7.59 -6.29
N ALA A 208 -8.39 7.92 -7.09
CA ALA A 208 -7.94 9.29 -7.30
C ALA A 208 -9.01 10.18 -7.93
N ILE A 209 -9.76 9.67 -8.91
CA ILE A 209 -10.89 10.40 -9.52
C ILE A 209 -12.00 10.65 -8.50
N PHE A 210 -12.32 9.66 -7.65
CA PHE A 210 -13.27 9.86 -6.56
C PHE A 210 -12.75 10.88 -5.54
N ALA A 211 -11.45 10.85 -5.20
CA ALA A 211 -10.85 11.81 -4.29
C ALA A 211 -10.99 13.25 -4.79
N VAL A 212 -10.71 13.48 -6.07
CA VAL A 212 -10.92 14.81 -6.69
C VAL A 212 -12.39 15.21 -6.65
N ALA A 213 -13.31 14.28 -6.95
CA ALA A 213 -14.75 14.56 -6.90
C ALA A 213 -15.25 14.92 -5.49
N GLU A 214 -14.79 14.18 -4.45
CA GLU A 214 -15.11 14.49 -3.05
C GLU A 214 -14.60 15.87 -2.64
N ASN A 215 -13.32 16.17 -2.95
CA ASN A 215 -12.71 17.45 -2.60
C ASN A 215 -13.43 18.63 -3.26
N VAL A 216 -13.68 18.55 -4.57
CA VAL A 216 -14.32 19.64 -5.35
C VAL A 216 -15.79 19.84 -4.96
N ARG A 217 -16.50 18.74 -4.66
CA ARG A 217 -17.94 18.82 -4.31
C ARG A 217 -18.20 18.99 -2.81
N GLY A 218 -17.18 18.84 -1.96
CA GLY A 218 -17.35 18.85 -0.51
C GLY A 218 -18.27 17.73 0.00
N TRP A 219 -18.31 16.58 -0.70
CA TRP A 219 -19.22 15.48 -0.42
C TRP A 219 -18.50 14.14 -0.37
N LEU A 220 -18.56 13.46 0.78
CA LEU A 220 -17.98 12.13 0.97
C LEU A 220 -18.87 11.06 0.33
N LEU A 221 -18.42 10.46 -0.76
CA LEU A 221 -19.22 9.55 -1.59
C LEU A 221 -19.58 8.24 -0.88
N PHE A 222 -18.72 7.75 -0.01
CA PHE A 222 -18.87 6.42 0.59
C PHE A 222 -19.40 6.46 2.04
N GLU A 223 -19.52 7.65 2.63
CA GLU A 223 -19.93 7.78 4.04
C GLU A 223 -21.36 7.34 4.28
N SER A 224 -22.27 7.71 3.39
CA SER A 224 -23.68 7.32 3.46
C SER A 224 -23.92 5.81 3.41
N LEU A 225 -22.91 5.02 3.01
CA LEU A 225 -22.96 3.56 2.99
C LEU A 225 -23.02 2.93 4.40
N ARG A 226 -22.62 3.66 5.45
CA ARG A 226 -22.71 3.20 6.85
C ARG A 226 -24.13 2.85 7.27
N TYR A 227 -25.10 3.68 6.88
CA TYR A 227 -26.49 3.51 7.28
C TYR A 227 -27.12 2.22 6.73
N PRO A 228 -27.09 1.93 5.42
CA PRO A 228 -27.67 0.68 4.92
C PRO A 228 -26.92 -0.56 5.37
N LEU A 229 -25.62 -0.47 5.67
CA LEU A 229 -24.85 -1.60 6.21
C LEU A 229 -25.06 -1.81 7.72
N GLY A 230 -25.75 -0.92 8.42
CA GLY A 230 -25.93 -1.01 9.86
C GLY A 230 -24.64 -0.78 10.66
N VAL A 231 -23.66 -0.13 10.07
CA VAL A 231 -22.45 0.33 10.75
C VAL A 231 -22.78 1.62 11.47
N GLY A 232 -22.45 1.71 12.74
CA GLY A 232 -22.78 2.86 13.60
C GLY A 232 -22.43 4.23 12.98
N PRO A 233 -22.87 5.32 13.61
CA PRO A 233 -22.67 6.68 13.09
C PRO A 233 -21.17 6.94 12.84
N PRO A 234 -20.86 7.87 11.92
CA PRO A 234 -19.48 8.24 11.67
C PRO A 234 -18.84 8.80 12.94
N PRO A 235 -17.55 8.53 13.19
CA PRO A 235 -16.84 9.26 14.21
C PRO A 235 -16.98 10.76 13.96
N MET A 236 -17.15 11.56 15.02
CA MET A 236 -17.36 13.01 14.94
C MET A 236 -16.32 13.77 14.10
N MET A 237 -15.19 13.15 13.81
CA MET A 237 -14.05 13.67 13.06
C MET A 237 -13.98 13.26 11.60
N LEU A 238 -14.98 12.61 11.06
CA LEU A 238 -14.88 12.11 9.69
C LEU A 238 -14.83 13.26 8.68
N TYR A 239 -15.63 14.31 8.91
CA TYR A 239 -15.62 15.51 8.08
C TYR A 239 -14.46 16.43 8.47
N GLN A 240 -13.30 16.19 7.89
CA GLN A 240 -12.13 17.03 8.10
C GLN A 240 -12.09 18.14 7.05
N PHE A 241 -12.64 19.29 7.40
CA PHE A 241 -12.42 20.50 6.64
C PHE A 241 -11.11 21.15 7.10
N ARG A 242 -10.35 21.73 6.20
CA ARG A 242 -9.26 22.60 6.59
C ARG A 242 -9.82 23.92 7.14
N GLN A 243 -9.29 24.36 8.29
CA GLN A 243 -9.84 25.47 9.07
C GLN A 243 -9.90 26.79 8.28
N ASP A 244 -9.00 27.00 7.31
CA ASP A 244 -8.85 28.29 6.66
C ASP A 244 -9.42 28.40 5.22
N GLY A 245 -10.12 27.42 4.73
CA GLY A 245 -10.62 27.49 3.35
C GLY A 245 -11.85 26.65 3.04
N GLY A 246 -12.37 25.92 4.01
CA GLY A 246 -13.57 25.11 3.84
C GLY A 246 -13.42 23.93 2.86
N ALA A 247 -12.20 23.64 2.35
CA ALA A 247 -11.99 22.50 1.46
C ALA A 247 -12.02 21.18 2.23
N LEU A 248 -12.88 20.25 1.79
CA LEU A 248 -13.00 18.93 2.37
C LEU A 248 -11.77 18.08 2.03
N ARG A 249 -11.17 17.44 3.03
CA ARG A 249 -10.12 16.43 2.83
C ARG A 249 -10.78 15.12 2.40
N SER A 250 -10.40 14.62 1.22
CA SER A 250 -11.00 13.40 0.68
C SER A 250 -10.59 12.16 1.47
N LEU A 251 -11.52 11.23 1.64
CA LEU A 251 -11.35 9.96 2.34
C LEU A 251 -11.55 8.78 1.39
N VAL A 252 -12.48 8.89 0.48
CA VAL A 252 -12.95 7.86 -0.44
C VAL A 252 -13.27 6.57 0.33
N THR A 253 -12.72 5.45 -0.09
CA THR A 253 -12.90 4.13 0.55
C THR A 253 -11.89 3.84 1.65
N VAL A 254 -10.90 4.71 1.86
CA VAL A 254 -9.77 4.43 2.77
C VAL A 254 -10.05 4.88 4.21
N GLY A 255 -11.04 5.76 4.40
CA GLY A 255 -11.48 6.22 5.72
C GLY A 255 -10.53 7.19 6.42
N SER A 256 -9.43 7.59 5.79
CA SER A 256 -8.45 8.56 6.30
C SER A 256 -7.77 9.29 5.16
N PRO A 257 -7.68 10.65 5.19
CA PRO A 257 -6.96 11.42 4.18
C PRO A 257 -5.47 11.08 4.13
N ILE A 258 -4.88 10.74 5.28
CA ILE A 258 -3.48 10.35 5.40
C ILE A 258 -3.23 9.02 4.67
N ALA A 259 -4.08 8.02 4.93
CA ALA A 259 -3.97 6.72 4.29
C ALA A 259 -4.29 6.80 2.78
N LEU A 260 -5.21 7.68 2.36
CA LEU A 260 -5.49 7.95 0.95
C LEU A 260 -4.27 8.52 0.24
N GLY A 261 -3.67 9.59 0.77
CA GLY A 261 -2.46 10.18 0.21
C GLY A 261 -1.30 9.19 0.15
N TYR A 262 -1.13 8.37 1.18
CA TYR A 262 -0.14 7.29 1.24
C TYR A 262 -0.33 6.26 0.11
N LEU A 263 -1.57 5.79 -0.12
CA LEU A 263 -1.88 4.88 -1.23
C LEU A 263 -1.61 5.48 -2.59
N LEU A 264 -1.99 6.74 -2.79
CA LEU A 264 -1.80 7.43 -4.07
C LEU A 264 -0.33 7.71 -4.36
N MET A 265 0.50 7.94 -3.35
CA MET A 265 1.95 7.99 -3.46
C MET A 265 2.53 6.65 -3.95
N ILE A 266 2.08 5.51 -3.39
CA ILE A 266 2.47 4.18 -3.86
C ILE A 266 1.98 3.96 -5.31
N GLY A 267 0.76 4.39 -5.62
CA GLY A 267 0.20 4.34 -6.98
C GLY A 267 1.04 5.11 -8.00
N LEU A 268 1.53 6.30 -7.65
CA LEU A 268 2.45 7.08 -8.48
C LEU A 268 3.78 6.35 -8.71
N ALA A 269 4.36 5.74 -7.69
CA ALA A 269 5.59 4.95 -7.84
C ALA A 269 5.38 3.77 -8.81
N CYS A 270 4.28 3.03 -8.66
CA CYS A 270 3.91 1.93 -9.56
C CYS A 270 3.66 2.41 -10.99
N TYR A 271 2.98 3.55 -11.14
CA TYR A 271 2.76 4.20 -12.43
C TYR A 271 4.10 4.52 -13.13
N PHE A 272 5.07 5.11 -12.42
CA PHE A 272 6.39 5.38 -13.01
C PHE A 272 7.10 4.11 -13.48
N GLY A 273 6.93 3.00 -12.78
CA GLY A 273 7.43 1.69 -13.21
C GLY A 273 6.84 1.21 -14.53
N LEU A 274 5.60 1.60 -14.86
CA LEU A 274 4.85 1.12 -16.01
C LEU A 274 4.68 2.14 -17.14
N GLN A 275 4.87 3.45 -16.90
CA GLN A 275 4.50 4.53 -17.83
C GLN A 275 5.04 4.37 -19.25
N SER A 276 6.22 3.75 -19.41
CA SER A 276 6.82 3.49 -20.73
C SER A 276 6.08 2.42 -21.53
N SER A 277 5.38 1.52 -20.88
CA SER A 277 4.60 0.43 -21.49
C SER A 277 3.15 0.84 -21.79
N ILE A 278 2.64 1.90 -21.15
CA ILE A 278 1.26 2.37 -21.32
C ILE A 278 1.08 3.02 -22.70
N ARG A 279 0.09 2.55 -23.45
CA ARG A 279 -0.32 3.09 -24.75
C ARG A 279 -1.83 3.35 -24.76
N PRO A 280 -2.33 4.42 -25.39
CA PRO A 280 -1.58 5.51 -26.02
C PRO A 280 -0.93 6.46 -24.99
N ARG A 281 -0.02 7.32 -25.43
CA ARG A 281 0.74 8.23 -24.55
C ARG A 281 -0.13 9.22 -23.76
N TRP A 282 -1.20 9.75 -24.35
CA TRP A 282 -2.11 10.65 -23.65
C TRP A 282 -2.77 9.98 -22.42
N ALA A 283 -3.08 8.68 -22.51
CA ALA A 283 -3.65 7.95 -21.40
C ALA A 283 -2.62 7.73 -20.27
N ALA A 284 -1.34 7.56 -20.60
CA ALA A 284 -0.28 7.54 -19.60
C ALA A 284 -0.21 8.87 -18.84
N TRP A 285 -0.21 10.01 -19.55
CA TRP A 285 -0.24 11.34 -18.92
C TRP A 285 -1.49 11.57 -18.07
N GLY A 286 -2.67 11.20 -18.61
CA GLY A 286 -3.94 11.29 -17.88
C GLY A 286 -3.96 10.49 -16.59
N CYS A 287 -3.40 9.26 -16.60
CA CYS A 287 -3.26 8.42 -15.42
C CYS A 287 -2.35 9.08 -14.37
N GLY A 288 -1.17 9.56 -14.78
CA GLY A 288 -0.24 10.24 -13.89
C GLY A 288 -0.84 11.51 -13.27
N LEU A 289 -1.54 12.32 -14.09
CA LEU A 289 -2.22 13.52 -13.64
C LEU A 289 -3.35 13.20 -12.65
N ALA A 290 -4.16 12.16 -12.91
CA ALA A 290 -5.23 11.76 -12.03
C ALA A 290 -4.70 11.31 -10.65
N LEU A 291 -3.66 10.47 -10.62
CA LEU A 291 -3.02 10.04 -9.37
C LEU A 291 -2.43 11.22 -8.60
N PHE A 292 -1.78 12.16 -9.29
CA PHE A 292 -1.23 13.35 -8.67
C PHE A 292 -2.33 14.28 -8.13
N ALA A 293 -3.38 14.54 -8.91
CA ALA A 293 -4.52 15.33 -8.47
C ALA A 293 -5.24 14.72 -7.25
N GLY A 294 -5.41 13.40 -7.24
CA GLY A 294 -5.95 12.68 -6.07
C GLY A 294 -5.06 12.81 -4.84
N LEU A 295 -3.72 12.73 -5.00
CA LEU A 295 -2.76 12.94 -3.90
C LEU A 295 -2.90 14.35 -3.30
N ILE A 296 -3.10 15.37 -4.14
CA ILE A 296 -3.36 16.74 -3.68
C ILE A 296 -4.73 16.81 -2.98
N ALA A 297 -5.78 16.20 -3.53
CA ALA A 297 -7.13 16.19 -2.96
C ALA A 297 -7.21 15.53 -1.57
N ALA A 298 -6.30 14.63 -1.24
CA ALA A 298 -6.15 14.08 0.11
C ALA A 298 -5.70 15.13 1.14
N MET A 299 -5.14 16.26 0.71
CA MET A 299 -4.68 17.40 1.53
C MET A 299 -3.87 16.96 2.77
N SER A 300 -2.94 16.03 2.58
CA SER A 300 -2.14 15.43 3.65
C SER A 300 -0.66 15.64 3.43
N ARG A 301 0.00 16.44 4.29
CA ARG A 301 1.40 16.85 4.17
C ARG A 301 2.39 15.69 4.26
N GLY A 302 2.15 14.71 5.15
CA GLY A 302 3.02 13.54 5.33
C GLY A 302 3.22 12.75 4.02
N PRO A 303 2.15 12.27 3.38
CA PRO A 303 2.23 11.63 2.06
C PRO A 303 2.83 12.49 0.95
N TRP A 304 2.69 13.82 0.99
CA TRP A 304 3.35 14.71 0.01
C TRP A 304 4.87 14.70 0.18
N VAL A 305 5.37 14.76 1.44
CA VAL A 305 6.80 14.63 1.73
C VAL A 305 7.32 13.26 1.30
N GLY A 306 6.56 12.19 1.57
CA GLY A 306 6.87 10.85 1.08
C GLY A 306 6.91 10.75 -0.45
N ALA A 307 5.97 11.42 -1.15
CA ALA A 307 5.96 11.47 -2.61
C ALA A 307 7.15 12.25 -3.18
N MET A 308 7.57 13.34 -2.54
CA MET A 308 8.79 14.07 -2.93
C MET A 308 10.04 13.21 -2.76
N ALA A 309 10.17 12.51 -1.63
CA ALA A 309 11.28 11.57 -1.39
C ALA A 309 11.28 10.43 -2.43
N MET A 310 10.11 9.85 -2.72
CA MET A 310 9.93 8.83 -3.74
C MET A 310 10.35 9.33 -5.13
N LEU A 311 9.93 10.54 -5.52
CA LEU A 311 10.29 11.16 -6.81
C LEU A 311 11.79 11.44 -6.92
N LEU A 312 12.41 11.94 -5.84
CA LEU A 312 13.84 12.17 -5.78
C LEU A 312 14.61 10.85 -5.99
N VAL A 313 14.26 9.81 -5.25
CA VAL A 313 14.89 8.49 -5.40
C VAL A 313 14.66 7.91 -6.78
N TRP A 314 13.44 7.99 -7.31
CA TRP A 314 13.15 7.58 -8.69
C TRP A 314 14.02 8.31 -9.72
N THR A 315 14.24 9.59 -9.53
CA THR A 315 15.08 10.42 -10.41
C THR A 315 16.55 10.04 -10.30
N CYS A 316 17.07 9.93 -9.07
CA CYS A 316 18.48 9.66 -8.79
C CYS A 316 18.91 8.22 -9.13
N THR A 317 17.99 7.25 -9.13
CA THR A 317 18.32 5.84 -9.41
C THR A 317 18.17 5.44 -10.87
N GLY A 318 17.78 6.35 -11.77
CA GLY A 318 17.58 6.09 -13.20
C GLY A 318 18.78 6.50 -14.07
N PRO A 319 18.79 6.13 -15.36
CA PRO A 319 19.83 6.58 -16.29
C PRO A 319 19.73 8.10 -16.53
N GLY A 320 20.87 8.79 -16.68
CA GLY A 320 20.93 10.21 -16.97
C GLY A 320 20.47 11.09 -15.80
N VAL A 321 20.94 10.80 -14.59
CA VAL A 321 20.56 11.48 -13.33
C VAL A 321 20.64 13.01 -13.43
N GLY A 322 21.75 13.56 -13.94
CA GLY A 322 21.95 15.01 -14.02
C GLY A 322 20.86 15.72 -14.82
N LYS A 323 20.53 15.20 -16.02
CA LYS A 323 19.48 15.77 -16.87
C LYS A 323 18.10 15.70 -16.22
N ARG A 324 17.79 14.58 -15.55
CA ARG A 324 16.50 14.41 -14.86
C ARG A 324 16.37 15.28 -13.62
N LEU A 325 17.46 15.40 -12.86
CA LEU A 325 17.50 16.27 -11.68
C LEU A 325 17.37 17.75 -12.11
N ALA A 326 18.03 18.13 -13.20
CA ALA A 326 17.86 19.48 -13.78
C ALA A 326 16.41 19.74 -14.21
N TRP A 327 15.74 18.77 -14.83
CA TRP A 327 14.31 18.87 -15.17
C TRP A 327 13.40 18.89 -13.93
N LEU A 328 13.72 18.13 -12.88
CA LEU A 328 12.95 18.15 -11.64
C LEU A 328 13.09 19.51 -10.92
N ILE A 329 14.30 20.02 -10.83
CA ILE A 329 14.58 21.32 -10.17
C ILE A 329 14.10 22.48 -11.04
N GLY A 330 14.45 22.49 -12.32
CA GLY A 330 14.06 23.58 -13.23
C GLY A 330 12.58 23.59 -13.54
N GLY A 331 12.01 22.44 -13.93
CA GLY A 331 10.60 22.31 -14.24
C GLY A 331 9.71 22.40 -13.01
N GLY A 332 10.05 21.67 -11.95
CA GLY A 332 9.31 21.68 -10.68
C GLY A 332 9.44 23.01 -9.95
N GLY A 333 10.65 23.58 -9.89
CA GLY A 333 10.91 24.89 -9.32
C GLY A 333 10.23 26.00 -10.11
N GLY A 334 10.31 25.96 -11.44
CA GLY A 334 9.61 26.91 -12.32
C GLY A 334 8.09 26.86 -12.17
N LEU A 335 7.51 25.64 -12.09
CA LEU A 335 6.08 25.47 -11.81
C LEU A 335 5.70 26.03 -10.42
N LEU A 336 6.52 25.75 -9.40
CA LEU A 336 6.31 26.30 -8.06
C LEU A 336 6.33 27.83 -8.09
N VAL A 337 7.31 28.45 -8.73
CA VAL A 337 7.38 29.91 -8.87
C VAL A 337 6.15 30.46 -9.60
N LEU A 338 5.71 29.84 -10.70
CA LEU A 338 4.49 30.24 -11.41
C LEU A 338 3.25 30.17 -10.52
N VAL A 339 3.13 29.12 -9.71
CA VAL A 339 2.01 28.98 -8.76
C VAL A 339 2.08 30.03 -7.66
N LEU A 340 3.28 30.30 -7.12
CA LEU A 340 3.48 31.29 -6.04
C LEU A 340 3.18 32.72 -6.51
N VAL A 341 3.45 33.04 -7.77
CA VAL A 341 3.15 34.37 -8.37
C VAL A 341 1.68 34.47 -8.81
N SER A 342 0.97 33.36 -8.95
CA SER A 342 -0.44 33.33 -9.30
C SER A 342 -1.35 33.77 -8.13
N PRO A 343 -2.64 34.13 -8.39
CA PRO A 343 -3.61 34.39 -7.32
C PRO A 343 -3.80 33.22 -6.33
N LEU A 344 -3.37 32.02 -6.69
CA LEU A 344 -3.38 30.83 -5.84
C LEU A 344 -2.14 30.73 -4.92
N GLY A 345 -1.18 31.65 -5.05
CA GLY A 345 0.11 31.59 -4.37
C GLY A 345 -0.03 31.56 -2.85
N SER A 346 -0.82 32.47 -2.26
CA SER A 346 -1.08 32.50 -0.82
C SER A 346 -1.68 31.19 -0.31
N THR A 347 -2.72 30.70 -0.99
CA THR A 347 -3.38 29.44 -0.65
C THR A 347 -2.40 28.25 -0.71
N VAL A 348 -1.50 28.22 -1.69
CA VAL A 348 -0.51 27.15 -1.83
C VAL A 348 0.58 27.28 -0.77
N ILE A 349 1.08 28.47 -0.48
CA ILE A 349 2.07 28.71 0.58
C ILE A 349 1.55 28.21 1.93
N ASP A 350 0.32 28.56 2.27
CA ASP A 350 -0.31 28.16 3.54
C ASP A 350 -0.45 26.64 3.69
N HIS A 351 -0.52 25.91 2.58
CA HIS A 351 -0.64 24.46 2.57
C HIS A 351 0.70 23.71 2.42
N LEU A 352 1.81 24.42 2.09
CA LEU A 352 3.10 23.76 1.93
C LEU A 352 3.61 23.17 3.25
N PRO A 353 4.19 21.97 3.22
CA PRO A 353 4.88 21.42 4.39
C PRO A 353 6.06 22.32 4.76
N PHE A 354 6.28 22.52 6.06
CA PHE A 354 7.36 23.32 6.68
C PHE A 354 7.28 24.85 6.54
N VAL A 355 6.46 25.40 5.63
CA VAL A 355 6.39 26.85 5.39
C VAL A 355 5.02 27.42 5.77
N GLY A 356 3.96 26.62 5.63
CA GLY A 356 2.58 27.08 5.85
C GLY A 356 2.26 27.30 7.33
N THR A 357 1.54 28.38 7.63
CA THR A 357 1.08 28.76 8.99
C THR A 357 -0.15 27.98 9.44
N VAL A 358 -0.86 27.37 8.50
CA VAL A 358 -2.05 26.53 8.79
C VAL A 358 -1.66 25.33 9.64
N GLU A 359 -2.31 25.18 10.79
CA GLU A 359 -2.12 24.09 11.75
C GLU A 359 -0.73 24.09 12.44
N SER A 360 -0.20 25.27 12.83
CA SER A 360 1.03 25.37 13.63
C SER A 360 0.98 24.53 14.91
N GLY A 361 -0.18 24.43 15.55
CA GLY A 361 -0.42 23.57 16.72
C GLY A 361 -0.15 22.07 16.48
N ASN A 362 -0.31 21.58 15.23
CA ASN A 362 0.04 20.20 14.89
C ASN A 362 1.55 19.97 14.82
N VAL A 363 2.33 20.98 14.47
CA VAL A 363 3.80 20.89 14.45
C VAL A 363 4.34 20.89 15.87
N GLU A 364 3.84 21.80 16.71
CA GLU A 364 4.19 21.88 18.13
C GLU A 364 3.83 20.60 18.89
N TYR A 365 2.62 20.08 18.65
CA TYR A 365 2.20 18.79 19.20
C TYR A 365 3.17 17.66 18.85
N ARG A 366 3.59 17.55 17.59
CA ARG A 366 4.52 16.51 17.12
C ARG A 366 5.91 16.63 17.74
N GLN A 367 6.41 17.87 17.86
CA GLN A 367 7.70 18.13 18.48
C GLN A 367 7.65 17.73 19.95
N ARG A 368 6.65 18.21 20.70
CA ARG A 368 6.46 17.88 22.10
C ARG A 368 6.25 16.38 22.32
N LEU A 369 5.44 15.74 21.45
CA LEU A 369 5.23 14.30 21.49
C LEU A 369 6.54 13.53 21.30
N LEU A 370 7.41 13.95 20.38
CA LEU A 370 8.72 13.32 20.16
C LEU A 370 9.60 13.47 21.40
N GLU A 371 9.68 14.67 21.99
CA GLU A 371 10.46 14.95 23.20
C GLU A 371 10.00 14.06 24.36
N VAL A 372 8.70 14.04 24.65
CA VAL A 372 8.11 13.20 25.70
C VAL A 372 8.32 11.71 25.43
N SER A 373 8.10 11.28 24.18
CA SER A 373 8.28 9.86 23.79
C SER A 373 9.74 9.42 23.94
N MET A 374 10.70 10.30 23.69
CA MET A 374 12.12 9.96 23.92
C MET A 374 12.44 9.79 25.41
N VAL A 375 11.84 10.58 26.30
CA VAL A 375 12.00 10.39 27.75
C VAL A 375 11.44 9.04 28.19
N VAL A 376 10.24 8.68 27.71
CA VAL A 376 9.61 7.39 28.03
C VAL A 376 10.40 6.23 27.43
N PHE A 377 10.91 6.36 26.19
CA PHE A 377 11.74 5.35 25.55
C PHE A 377 13.01 5.01 26.37
N TRP A 378 13.68 6.02 26.93
CA TRP A 378 14.91 5.81 27.72
C TRP A 378 14.67 5.16 29.08
N GLN A 379 13.41 5.02 29.54
CA GLN A 379 13.09 4.22 30.73
C GLN A 379 13.31 2.73 30.49
N SER A 380 13.04 2.23 29.27
CA SER A 380 13.26 0.83 28.89
C SER A 380 13.73 0.71 27.41
N PRO A 381 14.98 1.10 27.10
CA PRO A 381 15.41 1.33 25.72
C PRO A 381 15.55 0.05 24.89
N LEU A 382 15.78 -1.11 25.51
CA LEU A 382 15.97 -2.38 24.78
C LEU A 382 14.64 -3.09 24.49
N PHE A 383 13.77 -3.22 25.50
CA PHE A 383 12.58 -4.06 25.42
C PHE A 383 11.27 -3.26 25.32
N GLY A 384 11.33 -1.97 25.62
CA GLY A 384 10.17 -1.08 25.62
C GLY A 384 9.28 -1.22 26.86
N THR A 385 8.17 -0.52 26.86
CA THR A 385 7.14 -0.53 27.91
C THR A 385 5.80 -0.79 27.26
N TYR A 386 5.17 -1.94 27.56
CA TYR A 386 3.90 -2.34 26.91
C TYR A 386 2.80 -1.31 27.13
N ASP A 387 2.64 -0.86 28.37
CA ASP A 387 1.63 0.12 28.77
C ASP A 387 2.10 1.59 28.66
N TYR A 388 2.99 1.87 27.71
CA TYR A 388 3.57 3.21 27.52
C TYR A 388 2.52 4.34 27.44
N LEU A 389 1.33 4.06 26.90
CA LEU A 389 0.24 5.02 26.85
C LEU A 389 -0.31 5.43 28.23
N LEU A 390 -0.06 4.63 29.28
CA LEU A 390 -0.45 4.95 30.65
C LEU A 390 0.61 5.81 31.37
N ASP A 391 1.79 6.03 30.77
CA ASP A 391 2.85 6.87 31.35
C ASP A 391 2.30 8.30 31.58
N PRO A 392 2.49 8.88 32.79
CA PRO A 392 1.99 10.20 33.14
C PRO A 392 2.42 11.33 32.19
N LEU A 393 3.64 11.22 31.61
CA LEU A 393 4.12 12.19 30.65
C LEU A 393 3.37 12.12 29.33
N LEU A 394 3.09 10.92 28.82
CA LEU A 394 2.30 10.73 27.60
C LEU A 394 0.82 11.05 27.81
N GLN A 395 0.29 10.83 29.02
CA GLN A 395 -1.10 11.22 29.35
C GLN A 395 -1.32 12.75 29.23
N GLN A 396 -0.29 13.57 29.43
CA GLN A 396 -0.36 15.02 29.19
C GLN A 396 -0.52 15.38 27.71
N MET A 397 -0.19 14.45 26.81
CA MET A 397 -0.34 14.61 25.37
C MET A 397 -1.75 14.22 24.84
N ARG A 398 -2.67 13.87 25.74
CA ARG A 398 -4.04 13.51 25.37
C ARG A 398 -4.76 14.70 24.74
N GLN A 399 -5.26 14.50 23.52
CA GLN A 399 -5.99 15.52 22.78
C GLN A 399 -7.46 15.60 23.23
N GLY A 400 -8.18 16.65 22.83
CA GLY A 400 -9.57 16.90 23.21
C GLY A 400 -10.57 15.77 22.89
N GLN A 401 -10.15 14.76 22.13
CA GLN A 401 -10.91 13.54 21.84
C GLN A 401 -10.63 12.39 22.80
N GLY A 402 -9.81 12.62 23.81
CA GLY A 402 -9.43 11.59 24.77
C GLY A 402 -8.40 10.57 24.29
N ILE A 403 -7.82 10.76 23.12
CA ILE A 403 -6.79 9.87 22.53
C ILE A 403 -5.42 10.55 22.47
N ILE A 404 -4.37 9.74 22.51
CA ILE A 404 -2.99 10.15 22.24
C ILE A 404 -2.66 9.65 20.84
N ASP A 405 -2.62 10.57 19.86
CA ASP A 405 -2.22 10.19 18.49
C ASP A 405 -0.70 10.25 18.36
N MET A 406 -0.07 9.09 18.16
CA MET A 406 1.38 8.96 18.12
C MET A 406 2.01 9.57 16.87
N VAL A 407 1.26 9.88 15.83
CA VAL A 407 1.64 10.51 14.54
C VAL A 407 3.04 10.13 13.99
N ASN A 408 3.59 9.01 14.44
CA ASN A 408 4.88 8.47 14.03
C ASN A 408 4.92 6.96 14.28
N THR A 409 4.98 6.17 13.20
CA THR A 409 4.99 4.71 13.29
C THR A 409 6.24 4.17 13.98
N TYR A 410 7.40 4.84 13.85
CA TYR A 410 8.62 4.38 14.54
C TYR A 410 8.48 4.48 16.05
N LEU A 411 7.83 5.54 16.56
CA LEU A 411 7.52 5.67 17.99
C LEU A 411 6.50 4.61 18.44
N GLN A 412 5.48 4.33 17.61
CA GLN A 412 4.50 3.26 17.88
C GLN A 412 5.14 1.87 17.97
N ILE A 413 6.30 1.67 17.37
CA ILE A 413 7.08 0.42 17.47
C ILE A 413 8.11 0.53 18.61
N ALA A 414 8.82 1.65 18.72
CA ALA A 414 9.91 1.80 19.68
C ALA A 414 9.43 1.81 21.15
N LEU A 415 8.30 2.42 21.44
CA LEU A 415 7.80 2.53 22.81
C LEU A 415 7.38 1.17 23.39
N PRO A 416 6.51 0.37 22.75
CA PRO A 416 6.09 -0.92 23.30
C PRO A 416 7.11 -2.04 23.10
N TYR A 417 7.98 -1.97 22.09
CA TYR A 417 8.89 -3.07 21.75
C TYR A 417 10.38 -2.69 21.89
N GLY A 418 10.70 -1.49 22.34
CA GLY A 418 12.05 -1.01 22.52
C GLY A 418 12.89 -0.93 21.23
N GLY A 419 14.17 -0.73 21.40
CA GLY A 419 15.15 -0.72 20.32
C GLY A 419 15.25 -2.05 19.58
N LEU A 420 15.00 -3.17 20.26
CA LEU A 420 15.01 -4.51 19.64
C LEU A 420 13.88 -4.66 18.61
N GLY A 421 12.66 -4.26 18.97
CA GLY A 421 11.53 -4.27 18.03
C GLY A 421 11.73 -3.30 16.87
N LEU A 422 12.21 -2.09 17.17
CA LEU A 422 12.53 -1.10 16.14
C LEU A 422 13.63 -1.59 15.19
N PHE A 423 14.67 -2.25 15.71
CA PHE A 423 15.74 -2.85 14.91
C PHE A 423 15.18 -3.88 13.90
N PHE A 424 14.40 -4.85 14.35
CA PHE A 424 13.82 -5.86 13.45
C PHE A 424 12.88 -5.23 12.43
N PHE A 425 12.08 -4.24 12.85
CA PHE A 425 11.18 -3.51 11.95
C PHE A 425 11.95 -2.78 10.85
N VAL A 426 12.94 -1.97 11.20
CA VAL A 426 13.75 -1.20 10.23
C VAL A 426 14.55 -2.13 9.33
N MET A 427 15.19 -3.16 9.88
CA MET A 427 15.97 -4.13 9.13
C MET A 427 15.11 -4.94 8.14
N SER A 428 13.80 -5.10 8.41
CA SER A 428 12.87 -5.70 7.46
C SER A 428 12.81 -4.89 6.15
N PHE A 429 12.72 -3.57 6.23
CA PHE A 429 12.74 -2.69 5.06
C PHE A 429 14.12 -2.65 4.39
N LEU A 430 15.19 -2.48 5.16
CA LEU A 430 16.55 -2.39 4.63
C LEU A 430 16.97 -3.67 3.90
N SER A 431 16.61 -4.83 4.41
CA SER A 431 16.91 -6.13 3.78
C SER A 431 16.18 -6.31 2.45
N VAL A 432 14.92 -5.88 2.35
CA VAL A 432 14.16 -5.86 1.10
C VAL A 432 14.78 -4.88 0.11
N MET A 433 15.09 -3.68 0.55
CA MET A 433 15.75 -2.66 -0.30
C MET A 433 17.08 -3.14 -0.85
N TRP A 434 17.89 -3.77 -0.01
CA TRP A 434 19.14 -4.40 -0.43
C TRP A 434 18.91 -5.50 -1.48
N GLY A 435 17.91 -6.37 -1.26
CA GLY A 435 17.52 -7.41 -2.23
C GLY A 435 17.12 -6.83 -3.59
N ILE A 436 16.28 -5.78 -3.60
CA ILE A 436 15.88 -5.07 -4.82
C ILE A 436 17.09 -4.43 -5.51
N TRP A 437 17.92 -3.73 -4.75
CA TRP A 437 19.12 -3.05 -5.27
C TRP A 437 20.05 -4.04 -5.98
N ARG A 438 20.38 -5.14 -5.31
CA ARG A 438 21.24 -6.21 -5.86
C ARG A 438 20.63 -6.86 -7.11
N ALA A 439 19.31 -7.14 -7.10
CA ALA A 439 18.61 -7.71 -8.24
C ALA A 439 18.62 -6.77 -9.44
N ARG A 440 18.40 -5.47 -9.23
CA ARG A 440 18.45 -4.46 -10.29
C ARG A 440 19.80 -4.42 -11.01
N GLN A 441 20.90 -4.48 -10.28
CA GLN A 441 22.25 -4.49 -10.88
C GLN A 441 22.43 -5.66 -11.88
N GLY A 442 21.83 -6.82 -11.60
CA GLY A 442 21.87 -7.98 -12.49
C GLY A 442 20.97 -7.90 -13.73
N VAL A 443 20.00 -6.98 -13.74
CA VAL A 443 18.94 -6.90 -14.77
C VAL A 443 19.06 -5.68 -15.67
N VAL A 444 19.76 -4.62 -15.24
CA VAL A 444 19.85 -3.31 -15.93
C VAL A 444 20.17 -3.43 -17.44
N SER A 445 21.10 -4.30 -17.82
CA SER A 445 21.53 -4.44 -19.22
C SER A 445 20.67 -5.41 -20.03
N ARG A 446 19.85 -6.25 -19.39
CA ARG A 446 19.13 -7.36 -20.04
C ARG A 446 17.63 -7.14 -20.17
N ASP A 447 17.00 -6.51 -19.18
CA ASP A 447 15.55 -6.27 -19.14
C ASP A 447 15.23 -4.89 -18.54
N PRO A 448 15.20 -3.83 -19.38
CA PRO A 448 14.92 -2.47 -18.93
C PRO A 448 13.57 -2.31 -18.24
N GLN A 449 12.57 -3.15 -18.56
CA GLN A 449 11.26 -3.07 -17.94
C GLN A 449 11.28 -3.63 -16.52
N SER A 450 11.94 -4.76 -16.29
CA SER A 450 12.13 -5.30 -14.94
C SER A 450 12.98 -4.37 -14.07
N GLU A 451 14.00 -3.71 -14.65
CA GLU A 451 14.75 -2.67 -13.94
C GLU A 451 13.83 -1.55 -13.45
N ARG A 452 12.94 -1.03 -14.31
CA ARG A 452 11.98 0.02 -13.94
C ARG A 452 11.02 -0.41 -12.84
N ILE A 453 10.54 -1.66 -12.88
CA ILE A 453 9.70 -2.22 -11.81
C ILE A 453 10.47 -2.25 -10.49
N GLY A 454 11.70 -2.77 -10.48
CA GLY A 454 12.54 -2.79 -9.28
C GLY A 454 12.84 -1.40 -8.75
N ARG A 455 13.08 -0.42 -9.63
CA ARG A 455 13.27 0.99 -9.25
C ARG A 455 12.01 1.61 -8.65
N ALA A 456 10.84 1.29 -9.20
CA ALA A 456 9.56 1.76 -8.67
C ALA A 456 9.28 1.19 -7.27
N LEU A 457 9.51 -0.11 -7.06
CA LEU A 457 9.38 -0.74 -5.75
C LEU A 457 10.36 -0.14 -4.72
N PHE A 458 11.61 0.08 -5.12
CA PHE A 458 12.62 0.71 -4.26
C PHE A 458 12.24 2.14 -3.87
N ALA A 459 11.83 2.96 -4.85
CA ALA A 459 11.39 4.33 -4.60
C ALA A 459 10.10 4.37 -3.75
N ALA A 460 9.14 3.46 -3.99
CA ALA A 460 7.93 3.34 -3.18
C ALA A 460 8.25 3.04 -1.72
N ILE A 461 9.19 2.11 -1.44
CA ILE A 461 9.61 1.78 -0.07
C ILE A 461 10.22 3.00 0.63
N ILE A 462 11.05 3.79 -0.05
CA ILE A 462 11.59 5.03 0.53
C ILE A 462 10.47 6.04 0.81
N GLY A 463 9.53 6.23 -0.12
CA GLY A 463 8.36 7.08 0.10
C GLY A 463 7.53 6.63 1.30
N VAL A 464 7.36 5.31 1.47
CA VAL A 464 6.70 4.71 2.64
C VAL A 464 7.46 5.02 3.93
N LEU A 465 8.77 4.76 3.98
CA LEU A 465 9.60 5.01 5.18
C LEU A 465 9.53 6.48 5.62
N VAL A 466 9.57 7.41 4.67
CA VAL A 466 9.43 8.84 4.96
C VAL A 466 8.01 9.18 5.43
N THR A 467 6.98 8.61 4.80
CA THR A 467 5.59 8.88 5.19
C THR A 467 5.30 8.36 6.60
N ILE A 468 5.70 7.12 6.94
CA ILE A 468 5.41 6.53 8.25
C ILE A 468 6.18 7.20 9.41
N ALA A 469 7.21 7.99 9.12
CA ALA A 469 7.85 8.87 10.11
C ALA A 469 6.96 10.05 10.53
N THR A 470 5.93 10.35 9.76
CA THR A 470 5.03 11.49 9.99
C THR A 470 3.58 11.09 10.23
N VAL A 471 3.29 9.79 10.26
CA VAL A 471 1.93 9.26 10.43
C VAL A 471 1.92 8.00 11.30
N SER A 472 0.79 7.79 11.98
CA SER A 472 0.50 6.57 12.74
C SER A 472 0.22 5.39 11.81
N SER A 473 0.51 4.17 12.27
CA SER A 473 0.12 2.91 11.59
C SER A 473 -1.37 2.64 11.75
N ILE A 474 -2.20 3.37 11.02
CA ILE A 474 -3.66 3.27 11.07
C ILE A 474 -4.25 2.78 9.75
N SER A 475 -5.46 2.23 9.80
CA SER A 475 -6.25 1.83 8.62
C SER A 475 -5.46 0.88 7.68
N LEU A 476 -5.37 1.21 6.41
CA LEU A 476 -4.73 0.41 5.36
C LEU A 476 -3.18 0.54 5.33
N ILE A 477 -2.58 1.48 6.06
CA ILE A 477 -1.14 1.76 6.02
C ILE A 477 -0.30 0.52 6.35
N PRO A 478 -0.55 -0.22 7.47
CA PRO A 478 0.23 -1.42 7.80
C PRO A 478 0.12 -2.50 6.73
N THR A 479 -1.08 -2.82 6.28
CA THR A 479 -1.30 -3.85 5.25
C THR A 479 -0.51 -3.53 3.99
N MET A 480 -0.51 -2.28 3.54
CA MET A 480 0.17 -1.87 2.31
C MET A 480 1.69 -1.94 2.41
N TYR A 481 2.32 -1.57 3.53
CA TYR A 481 3.77 -1.72 3.59
C TYR A 481 4.20 -3.19 3.74
N TRP A 482 3.46 -4.06 4.43
CA TRP A 482 3.76 -5.50 4.45
C TRP A 482 3.62 -6.13 3.07
N LEU A 483 2.60 -5.76 2.32
CA LEU A 483 2.38 -6.17 0.94
C LEU A 483 3.52 -5.70 0.02
N LEU A 484 3.93 -4.43 0.15
CA LEU A 484 5.02 -3.86 -0.63
C LEU A 484 6.36 -4.51 -0.29
N LEU A 485 6.63 -4.80 1.00
CA LEU A 485 7.80 -5.57 1.43
C LEU A 485 7.78 -6.98 0.83
N GLY A 486 6.62 -7.65 0.81
CA GLY A 486 6.46 -8.95 0.16
C GLY A 486 6.79 -8.90 -1.34
N ALA A 487 6.24 -7.93 -2.07
CA ALA A 487 6.52 -7.75 -3.50
C ALA A 487 8.00 -7.43 -3.76
N GLY A 488 8.60 -6.57 -2.94
CA GLY A 488 10.02 -6.24 -3.02
C GLY A 488 10.93 -7.44 -2.73
N ALA A 489 10.59 -8.24 -1.71
CA ALA A 489 11.31 -9.48 -1.37
C ALA A 489 11.22 -10.52 -2.49
N ALA A 490 10.05 -10.68 -3.12
CA ALA A 490 9.88 -11.53 -4.30
C ALA A 490 10.75 -11.07 -5.47
N PHE A 491 10.79 -9.75 -5.73
CA PHE A 491 11.65 -9.18 -6.77
C PHE A 491 13.12 -9.50 -6.50
N GLY A 492 13.60 -9.25 -5.30
CA GLY A 492 14.98 -9.52 -4.87
C GLY A 492 15.37 -10.99 -4.95
N ALA A 493 14.43 -11.91 -4.70
CA ALA A 493 14.69 -13.35 -4.73
C ALA A 493 14.64 -13.95 -6.14
N TYR A 494 13.74 -13.47 -7.01
CA TYR A 494 13.50 -14.04 -8.33
C TYR A 494 14.52 -13.60 -9.37
N PHE A 495 14.78 -12.30 -9.52
CA PHE A 495 15.55 -11.77 -10.65
C PHE A 495 17.05 -12.14 -10.65
N PRO A 496 17.77 -12.22 -9.51
CA PRO A 496 19.14 -12.72 -9.50
C PRO A 496 19.25 -14.20 -9.92
N GLY A 497 18.23 -15.02 -9.57
CA GLY A 497 18.18 -16.44 -9.93
C GLY A 497 17.93 -16.67 -11.42
N ALA A 498 17.11 -15.85 -12.06
CA ALA A 498 16.82 -15.92 -13.51
C ALA A 498 18.07 -15.58 -14.35
N ALA A 499 18.86 -14.59 -13.93
CA ALA A 499 20.11 -14.24 -14.59
C ALA A 499 21.16 -15.36 -14.51
N ALA A 500 21.24 -16.07 -13.36
CA ALA A 500 22.14 -17.20 -13.19
C ALA A 500 21.72 -18.44 -14.00
N ARG A 501 20.41 -18.67 -14.18
CA ARG A 501 19.88 -19.76 -15.01
C ARG A 501 20.10 -19.51 -16.50
N ALA A 502 19.84 -18.32 -17.00
CA ALA A 502 20.08 -17.94 -18.40
C ALA A 502 21.56 -18.04 -18.79
N GLY A 503 22.49 -17.83 -17.86
CA GLY A 503 23.91 -18.03 -18.08
C GLY A 503 24.34 -19.50 -18.12
N ARG A 504 23.55 -20.43 -17.56
CA ARG A 504 23.80 -21.90 -17.60
C ARG A 504 23.14 -22.58 -18.80
N GLU A 505 22.08 -21.99 -19.36
CA GLU A 505 21.34 -22.49 -20.51
C GLU A 505 21.88 -21.94 -21.85
N SER A 506 22.93 -21.12 -21.84
CA SER A 506 23.69 -20.79 -23.06
C SER A 506 24.28 -22.10 -23.59
N PRO A 507 23.89 -22.56 -24.79
CA PRO A 507 24.46 -23.80 -25.34
C PRO A 507 25.95 -23.61 -25.42
N SER A 508 26.72 -24.53 -24.84
CA SER A 508 28.14 -24.68 -25.15
C SER A 508 28.23 -24.94 -26.63
N ASN A 509 28.57 -23.93 -27.39
CA ASN A 509 29.09 -24.10 -28.75
C ASN A 509 30.40 -24.90 -28.62
N ASN A 510 30.24 -26.21 -28.54
CA ASN A 510 31.33 -27.12 -28.77
C ASN A 510 31.38 -27.34 -30.30
N PRO A 511 32.31 -26.73 -31.04
CA PRO A 511 32.46 -27.06 -32.45
C PRO A 511 32.87 -28.52 -32.51
N LEU A 512 31.99 -29.38 -33.04
CA LEU A 512 32.30 -30.75 -33.43
C LEU A 512 33.64 -30.76 -34.18
N ARG A 513 34.66 -31.33 -33.56
CA ARG A 513 35.87 -31.77 -34.25
C ARG A 513 35.44 -32.78 -35.33
N VAL A 514 35.36 -32.30 -36.55
CA VAL A 514 35.36 -33.17 -37.71
C VAL A 514 36.78 -33.75 -37.80
N GLY A 515 36.94 -34.99 -37.35
CA GLY A 515 38.15 -35.76 -37.61
C GLY A 515 38.27 -36.07 -39.09
N PRO A 516 39.48 -36.12 -39.65
CA PRO A 516 39.68 -36.39 -41.08
C PRO A 516 39.24 -37.82 -41.40
N MET A 517 38.36 -37.98 -42.40
CA MET A 517 38.08 -39.27 -43.04
C MET A 517 39.38 -39.75 -43.74
N SER A 518 39.95 -40.87 -43.26
CA SER A 518 40.98 -41.64 -43.92
C SER A 518 40.39 -42.33 -45.14
N ALA A 519 40.86 -41.95 -46.28
CA ALA A 519 40.72 -42.72 -47.51
C ALA A 519 41.72 -43.91 -47.49
N ALA A 520 41.24 -45.09 -47.81
CA ALA A 520 42.05 -46.23 -48.20
C ALA A 520 41.16 -47.32 -48.80
N PRO A 521 41.74 -48.23 -49.64
CA PRO A 521 41.85 -48.16 -51.08
C PRO A 521 40.75 -48.99 -51.77
#